data_c015691be099b1f8bedc356068ddb509
#
_entry.id   c015691be099b1f8bedc356068ddb509
#
_cell.length_a   1.000
_cell.length_b   1.000
_cell.length_c   1.000
_cell.angle_alpha   90.00
_cell.angle_beta   90.00
_cell.angle_gamma   90.00
#
_symmetry.space_group_name_H-M   'P 1'
#
loop_
_entity.id
_entity.type
_entity.pdbx_description
1 polymer ?
#
loop_
_entity_poly.entity_id
_entity_poly.type
_entity_poly.pdbx_seq_one_letter_code
_entity_poly.pdbx_strand_id
1 'polypeptide(L)'
;SRWAGNGALVFSVGLLLWVWLLVAATGAGFAGTMWIFFGLSHAVVACVGWLTARWMGDALPGVDGRGWFHLSTVVAAAELLSLGAGALAMVLRSIKGIGGGGDDVRFSLVIIGVAALVLWVCAVVSMIRYLRDVGRGRRRRAPERADAVIVLGAGLVHDRVSDLLACRCDRGAAAWHSVTEHRPARSTPLIVTGGRGDDEPCTEAEAMHRYLASRGFPRGAVLEERYATDTTENLHFSLDLLKERGVRDPHVVVCTSDFHVLRTERIVAALEAERGDNGVPFSAVVLGAPTPKPAIPASYLREYVALTIHRIIGRA
;
A
#
# COMPACT_ATOMS: atom_id res chain seq x y z
N SER A 1 -5.73 -16.19 -5.79
CA SER A 1 -6.06 -15.59 -7.09
C SER A 1 -5.79 -14.08 -7.17
N ARG A 2 -5.87 -13.32 -6.08
CA ARG A 2 -5.53 -11.86 -6.06
C ARG A 2 -4.06 -11.56 -6.40
N TRP A 3 -3.16 -12.51 -6.20
CA TRP A 3 -1.72 -12.39 -6.50
C TRP A 3 -1.41 -12.40 -8.01
N ALA A 4 -2.12 -13.20 -8.78
CA ALA A 4 -1.95 -13.27 -10.23
C ALA A 4 -2.34 -11.95 -10.93
N GLY A 5 -3.37 -11.25 -10.43
CA GLY A 5 -3.80 -9.97 -10.97
C GLY A 5 -2.80 -8.85 -10.80
N ASN A 6 -2.11 -8.79 -9.65
CA ASN A 6 -1.12 -7.74 -9.38
C ASN A 6 0.17 -7.93 -10.19
N GLY A 7 0.62 -9.18 -10.36
CA GLY A 7 1.75 -9.52 -11.23
C GLY A 7 1.44 -9.22 -12.70
N ALA A 8 0.22 -9.54 -13.15
CA ALA A 8 -0.23 -9.26 -14.51
C ALA A 8 -0.33 -7.74 -14.78
N LEU A 9 -0.75 -6.94 -13.81
CA LEU A 9 -0.84 -5.49 -13.96
C LEU A 9 0.56 -4.85 -14.09
N VAL A 10 1.50 -5.22 -13.23
CA VAL A 10 2.88 -4.74 -13.29
C VAL A 10 3.55 -5.17 -14.60
N PHE A 11 3.33 -6.42 -15.03
CA PHE A 11 3.79 -6.93 -16.31
C PHE A 11 3.19 -6.18 -17.50
N SER A 12 1.88 -5.93 -17.48
CA SER A 12 1.19 -5.23 -18.59
C SER A 12 1.62 -3.78 -18.72
N VAL A 13 1.82 -3.08 -17.61
CA VAL A 13 2.33 -1.70 -17.60
C VAL A 13 3.79 -1.66 -18.07
N GLY A 14 4.62 -2.56 -17.59
CA GLY A 14 6.00 -2.71 -18.05
C GLY A 14 6.08 -3.02 -19.56
N LEU A 15 5.26 -3.95 -20.06
CA LEU A 15 5.20 -4.31 -21.46
C LEU A 15 4.75 -3.14 -22.35
N LEU A 16 3.73 -2.39 -21.94
CA LEU A 16 3.25 -1.20 -22.68
C LEU A 16 4.31 -0.11 -22.75
N LEU A 17 5.01 0.16 -21.64
CA LEU A 17 6.13 1.10 -21.60
C LEU A 17 7.28 0.64 -22.48
N TRP A 18 7.58 -0.66 -22.49
CA TRP A 18 8.60 -1.24 -23.35
C TRP A 18 8.23 -1.23 -24.83
N VAL A 19 6.98 -1.53 -25.20
CA VAL A 19 6.49 -1.41 -26.59
C VAL A 19 6.64 0.05 -27.06
N TRP A 20 6.36 1.02 -26.19
CA TRP A 20 6.51 2.44 -26.52
C TRP A 20 7.98 2.84 -26.73
N LEU A 21 8.88 2.37 -25.84
CA LEU A 21 10.34 2.56 -26.01
C LEU A 21 10.89 1.86 -27.26
N LEU A 22 10.34 0.71 -27.63
CA LEU A 22 10.67 -0.04 -28.84
C LEU A 22 10.32 0.75 -30.10
N VAL A 23 9.13 1.34 -30.16
CA VAL A 23 8.70 2.22 -31.24
C VAL A 23 9.57 3.48 -31.35
N ALA A 24 9.92 4.08 -30.21
CA ALA A 24 10.83 5.23 -30.16
C ALA A 24 12.27 4.88 -30.55
N ALA A 25 12.72 3.66 -30.31
CA ALA A 25 14.07 3.19 -30.60
C ALA A 25 14.29 2.73 -32.06
N THR A 26 13.22 2.35 -32.78
CA THR A 26 13.33 1.87 -34.18
C THR A 26 13.92 2.90 -35.16
N GLY A 27 13.88 4.19 -34.81
CA GLY A 27 14.57 5.24 -35.59
C GLY A 27 16.01 5.51 -35.19
N ALA A 28 16.60 4.81 -34.23
CA ALA A 28 17.84 5.22 -33.55
C ALA A 28 19.11 4.40 -33.87
N GLY A 29 19.09 3.48 -34.84
CA GLY A 29 20.27 2.69 -35.26
C GLY A 29 20.79 1.74 -34.17
N PHE A 30 22.13 1.50 -34.09
CA PHE A 30 22.76 0.51 -33.18
C PHE A 30 22.37 0.65 -31.73
N ALA A 31 22.21 1.87 -31.23
CA ALA A 31 21.74 2.08 -29.87
C ALA A 31 20.28 1.65 -29.67
N GLY A 32 19.42 1.77 -30.68
CA GLY A 32 18.04 1.24 -30.66
C GLY A 32 18.02 -0.27 -30.54
N THR A 33 18.91 -0.96 -31.27
CA THR A 33 19.01 -2.43 -31.20
C THR A 33 19.45 -2.91 -29.82
N MET A 34 20.38 -2.21 -29.16
CA MET A 34 20.79 -2.51 -27.79
C MET A 34 19.62 -2.34 -26.80
N TRP A 35 18.81 -1.30 -26.95
CA TRP A 35 17.64 -1.07 -26.10
C TRP A 35 16.52 -2.10 -26.33
N ILE A 36 16.33 -2.54 -27.60
CA ILE A 36 15.41 -3.63 -27.93
C ILE A 36 15.86 -4.92 -27.24
N PHE A 37 17.15 -5.24 -27.30
CA PHE A 37 17.70 -6.45 -26.68
C PHE A 37 17.57 -6.39 -25.15
N PHE A 38 17.82 -5.25 -24.54
CA PHE A 38 17.68 -5.02 -23.11
C PHE A 38 16.21 -5.14 -22.67
N GLY A 39 15.28 -4.58 -23.48
CA GLY A 39 13.84 -4.69 -23.24
C GLY A 39 13.31 -6.10 -23.36
N LEU A 40 13.70 -6.82 -24.39
CA LEU A 40 13.33 -8.22 -24.58
C LEU A 40 13.85 -9.10 -23.44
N SER A 41 15.08 -8.88 -22.98
CA SER A 41 15.66 -9.64 -21.87
C SER A 41 14.87 -9.39 -20.55
N HIS A 42 14.45 -8.15 -20.28
CA HIS A 42 13.62 -7.83 -19.11
C HIS A 42 12.20 -8.40 -19.22
N ALA A 43 11.59 -8.32 -20.41
CA ALA A 43 10.29 -8.94 -20.67
C ALA A 43 10.32 -10.46 -20.50
N VAL A 44 11.39 -11.12 -20.95
CA VAL A 44 11.59 -12.56 -20.76
C VAL A 44 11.78 -12.88 -19.28
N VAL A 45 12.60 -12.15 -18.53
CA VAL A 45 12.80 -12.35 -17.09
C VAL A 45 11.50 -12.13 -16.32
N ALA A 46 10.74 -11.09 -16.65
CA ALA A 46 9.45 -10.82 -16.03
C ALA A 46 8.42 -11.92 -16.36
N CYS A 47 8.37 -12.39 -17.61
CA CYS A 47 7.50 -13.47 -18.06
C CYS A 47 7.86 -14.81 -17.38
N VAL A 48 9.12 -15.16 -17.32
CA VAL A 48 9.61 -16.37 -16.64
C VAL A 48 9.32 -16.26 -15.14
N GLY A 49 9.54 -15.09 -14.52
CA GLY A 49 9.21 -14.84 -13.12
C GLY A 49 7.71 -15.00 -12.84
N TRP A 50 6.84 -14.53 -13.73
CA TRP A 50 5.39 -14.65 -13.63
C TRP A 50 4.92 -16.11 -13.83
N LEU A 51 5.43 -16.81 -14.85
CA LEU A 51 5.09 -18.20 -15.12
C LEU A 51 5.52 -19.13 -13.97
N THR A 52 6.72 -18.90 -13.45
CA THR A 52 7.23 -19.71 -12.32
C THR A 52 6.49 -19.40 -11.03
N ALA A 53 6.14 -18.15 -10.74
CA ALA A 53 5.31 -17.79 -9.58
C ALA A 53 3.90 -18.40 -9.67
N ARG A 54 3.31 -18.44 -10.87
CA ARG A 54 2.03 -19.12 -11.11
C ARG A 54 2.14 -20.63 -10.95
N TRP A 55 3.16 -21.25 -11.55
CA TRP A 55 3.38 -22.70 -11.50
C TRP A 55 3.70 -23.19 -10.08
N MET A 56 4.49 -22.44 -9.31
CA MET A 56 4.84 -22.80 -7.93
C MET A 56 3.67 -22.53 -6.96
N GLY A 57 2.83 -21.54 -7.20
CA GLY A 57 1.62 -21.30 -6.40
C GLY A 57 0.61 -22.44 -6.48
N ASP A 58 0.55 -23.12 -7.64
CA ASP A 58 -0.38 -24.22 -7.89
C ASP A 58 0.23 -25.61 -7.51
N ALA A 59 1.57 -25.73 -7.47
CA ALA A 59 2.25 -27.03 -7.39
C ALA A 59 2.89 -27.40 -6.03
N LEU A 60 3.12 -26.44 -5.14
CA LEU A 60 3.86 -26.69 -3.89
C LEU A 60 3.21 -26.00 -2.67
N PRO A 61 2.25 -26.66 -2.00
CA PRO A 61 1.76 -26.21 -0.71
C PRO A 61 2.91 -26.28 0.31
N GLY A 62 3.43 -25.12 0.71
CA GLY A 62 4.47 -24.99 1.74
C GLY A 62 5.79 -24.34 1.30
N VAL A 63 5.98 -24.06 0.03
CA VAL A 63 7.13 -23.24 -0.43
C VAL A 63 6.82 -21.76 -0.23
N ASP A 64 7.58 -21.16 0.66
CA ASP A 64 7.51 -19.75 1.01
C ASP A 64 7.66 -18.88 -0.25
N GLY A 65 6.58 -18.25 -0.70
CA GLY A 65 6.56 -17.31 -1.84
C GLY A 65 7.44 -16.06 -1.64
N ARG A 66 8.21 -16.00 -0.55
CA ARG A 66 9.05 -14.89 -0.10
C ARG A 66 10.21 -14.58 -1.04
N GLY A 67 10.84 -15.60 -1.61
CA GLY A 67 11.97 -15.41 -2.53
C GLY A 67 11.58 -14.77 -3.86
N TRP A 68 10.44 -15.13 -4.40
CA TRP A 68 9.91 -14.63 -5.68
C TRP A 68 9.44 -13.19 -5.58
N PHE A 69 9.00 -12.81 -4.40
CA PHE A 69 8.54 -11.47 -4.11
C PHE A 69 9.67 -10.44 -4.12
N HIS A 70 10.85 -10.82 -3.61
CA HIS A 70 12.05 -9.98 -3.69
C HIS A 70 12.53 -9.83 -5.14
N LEU A 71 12.44 -10.88 -5.95
CA LEU A 71 12.85 -10.83 -7.35
C LEU A 71 11.95 -9.88 -8.17
N SER A 72 10.63 -9.98 -8.04
CA SER A 72 9.70 -9.09 -8.75
C SER A 72 9.88 -7.61 -8.37
N THR A 73 10.25 -7.33 -7.13
CA THR A 73 10.54 -5.96 -6.67
C THR A 73 11.86 -5.43 -7.21
N VAL A 74 12.89 -6.28 -7.22
CA VAL A 74 14.20 -5.92 -7.81
C VAL A 74 14.03 -5.68 -9.31
N VAL A 75 13.25 -6.52 -10.01
CA VAL A 75 12.96 -6.34 -11.44
C VAL A 75 12.20 -5.03 -11.67
N ALA A 76 11.13 -4.74 -10.91
CA ALA A 76 10.39 -3.49 -11.05
C ALA A 76 11.23 -2.25 -10.74
N ALA A 77 12.13 -2.31 -9.76
CA ALA A 77 13.07 -1.23 -9.47
C ALA A 77 14.11 -1.04 -10.60
N ALA A 78 14.64 -2.13 -11.15
CA ALA A 78 15.56 -2.10 -12.26
C ALA A 78 14.90 -1.56 -13.55
N GLU A 79 13.63 -1.91 -13.80
CA GLU A 79 12.84 -1.37 -14.92
C GLU A 79 12.62 0.14 -14.76
N LEU A 80 12.27 0.61 -13.56
CA LEU A 80 12.11 2.03 -13.26
C LEU A 80 13.43 2.81 -13.49
N LEU A 81 14.56 2.28 -13.04
CA LEU A 81 15.87 2.88 -13.26
C LEU A 81 16.27 2.89 -14.73
N SER A 82 16.01 1.81 -15.46
CA SER A 82 16.32 1.71 -16.89
C SER A 82 15.46 2.64 -17.75
N LEU A 83 14.20 2.89 -17.38
CA LEU A 83 13.33 3.87 -18.02
C LEU A 83 13.88 5.29 -17.89
N GLY A 84 14.33 5.69 -16.68
CA GLY A 84 14.95 6.99 -16.45
C GLY A 84 16.26 7.16 -17.24
N ALA A 85 17.12 6.13 -17.23
CA ALA A 85 18.38 6.14 -17.98
C ALA A 85 18.13 6.18 -19.49
N GLY A 86 17.11 5.47 -20.01
CA GLY A 86 16.71 5.48 -21.41
C GLY A 86 16.20 6.85 -21.86
N ALA A 87 15.35 7.48 -21.09
CA ALA A 87 14.85 8.83 -21.38
C ALA A 87 16.01 9.85 -21.42
N LEU A 88 16.92 9.79 -20.45
CA LEU A 88 18.10 10.65 -20.41
C LEU A 88 19.03 10.42 -21.62
N ALA A 89 19.32 9.15 -21.96
CA ALA A 89 20.15 8.81 -23.11
C ALA A 89 19.54 9.31 -24.44
N MET A 90 18.21 9.23 -24.57
CA MET A 90 17.44 9.73 -25.70
C MET A 90 17.60 11.26 -25.85
N VAL A 91 17.45 12.00 -24.74
CA VAL A 91 17.66 13.46 -24.72
C VAL A 91 19.07 13.82 -25.11
N LEU A 92 20.10 13.22 -24.48
CA LEU A 92 21.51 13.51 -24.72
C LEU A 92 21.95 13.22 -26.19
N ARG A 93 21.43 12.12 -26.76
CA ARG A 93 21.69 11.74 -28.11
C ARG A 93 21.04 12.70 -29.14
N SER A 94 19.79 13.09 -28.86
CA SER A 94 19.07 14.02 -29.73
C SER A 94 19.73 15.40 -29.76
N ILE A 95 20.21 15.87 -28.61
CA ILE A 95 20.97 17.13 -28.52
C ILE A 95 22.28 17.07 -29.34
N LYS A 96 23.05 15.97 -29.25
CA LYS A 96 24.30 15.80 -30.01
C LYS A 96 24.11 15.70 -31.53
N GLY A 97 22.90 15.37 -31.97
CA GLY A 97 22.58 15.24 -33.40
C GLY A 97 21.95 16.46 -34.04
N ILE A 98 21.73 17.55 -33.30
CA ILE A 98 21.18 18.81 -33.84
C ILE A 98 22.19 19.45 -34.76
N GLY A 99 21.77 19.79 -36.00
CA GLY A 99 22.63 20.36 -37.06
C GLY A 99 22.82 19.49 -38.30
N GLY A 100 22.15 18.33 -38.39
CA GLY A 100 22.10 17.49 -39.61
C GLY A 100 20.68 17.32 -40.13
N GLY A 101 20.46 17.12 -41.43
CA GLY A 101 19.15 17.02 -42.06
C GLY A 101 18.17 16.08 -41.30
N GLY A 102 16.96 16.56 -40.97
CA GLY A 102 15.96 15.87 -40.15
C GLY A 102 15.77 16.49 -38.79
N ASP A 103 16.02 17.74 -38.59
CA ASP A 103 15.99 18.47 -37.31
C ASP A 103 14.60 18.46 -36.65
N ASP A 104 13.51 18.49 -37.41
CA ASP A 104 12.15 18.45 -36.88
C ASP A 104 11.85 17.15 -36.12
N VAL A 105 12.27 16.00 -36.65
CA VAL A 105 12.09 14.70 -35.99
C VAL A 105 12.92 14.61 -34.72
N ARG A 106 14.16 15.12 -34.76
CA ARG A 106 15.08 15.15 -33.61
C ARG A 106 14.58 16.07 -32.53
N PHE A 107 14.03 17.23 -32.88
CA PHE A 107 13.43 18.16 -31.96
C PHE A 107 12.24 17.55 -31.26
N SER A 108 11.37 16.85 -32.00
CA SER A 108 10.24 16.10 -31.42
C SER A 108 10.70 15.03 -30.44
N LEU A 109 11.75 14.27 -30.75
CA LEU A 109 12.36 13.27 -29.89
C LEU A 109 12.95 13.86 -28.58
N VAL A 110 13.54 15.06 -28.65
CA VAL A 110 14.02 15.79 -27.48
C VAL A 110 12.85 16.14 -26.58
N ILE A 111 11.77 16.69 -27.12
CA ILE A 111 10.58 17.07 -26.35
C ILE A 111 9.99 15.84 -25.65
N ILE A 112 9.81 14.74 -26.38
CA ILE A 112 9.28 13.48 -25.83
C ILE A 112 10.20 12.95 -24.74
N GLY A 113 11.51 12.93 -24.97
CA GLY A 113 12.49 12.48 -23.98
C GLY A 113 12.50 13.34 -22.71
N VAL A 114 12.44 14.67 -22.85
CA VAL A 114 12.34 15.61 -21.72
C VAL A 114 11.05 15.39 -20.96
N ALA A 115 9.89 15.26 -21.64
CA ALA A 115 8.62 15.00 -21.01
C ALA A 115 8.64 13.66 -20.23
N ALA A 116 9.19 12.60 -20.82
CA ALA A 116 9.36 11.31 -20.17
C ALA A 116 10.26 11.40 -18.92
N LEU A 117 11.37 12.14 -19.00
CA LEU A 117 12.28 12.36 -17.88
C LEU A 117 11.60 13.13 -16.75
N VAL A 118 10.84 14.18 -17.07
CA VAL A 118 10.08 14.96 -16.08
C VAL A 118 9.05 14.07 -15.38
N LEU A 119 8.28 13.29 -16.13
CA LEU A 119 7.30 12.35 -15.56
C LEU A 119 7.97 11.32 -14.65
N TRP A 120 9.13 10.80 -15.06
CA TRP A 120 9.90 9.86 -14.26
C TRP A 120 10.39 10.50 -12.96
N VAL A 121 10.98 11.71 -13.02
CA VAL A 121 11.41 12.45 -11.83
C VAL A 121 10.24 12.71 -10.90
N CYS A 122 9.09 13.14 -11.43
CA CYS A 122 7.87 13.34 -10.64
C CYS A 122 7.43 12.04 -9.94
N ALA A 123 7.46 10.89 -10.64
CA ALA A 123 7.12 9.59 -10.07
C ALA A 123 8.09 9.19 -8.94
N VAL A 124 9.40 9.36 -9.15
CA VAL A 124 10.42 9.06 -8.13
C VAL A 124 10.25 9.97 -6.90
N VAL A 125 10.09 11.27 -7.11
CA VAL A 125 9.86 12.23 -6.01
C VAL A 125 8.58 11.90 -5.25
N SER A 126 7.51 11.57 -5.96
CA SER A 126 6.24 11.14 -5.36
C SER A 126 6.40 9.87 -4.54
N MET A 127 7.12 8.87 -5.05
CA MET A 127 7.42 7.63 -4.32
C MET A 127 8.25 7.91 -3.05
N ILE A 128 9.28 8.76 -3.13
CA ILE A 128 10.10 9.13 -1.97
C ILE A 128 9.25 9.83 -0.92
N ARG A 129 8.36 10.74 -1.31
CA ARG A 129 7.41 11.39 -0.39
C ARG A 129 6.53 10.37 0.30
N TYR A 130 5.93 9.47 -0.48
CA TYR A 130 5.10 8.38 0.05
C TYR A 130 5.87 7.54 1.08
N LEU A 131 7.10 7.09 0.77
CA LEU A 131 7.91 6.29 1.70
C LEU A 131 8.29 7.06 2.98
N ARG A 132 8.51 8.37 2.88
CA ARG A 132 8.72 9.23 4.06
C ARG A 132 7.48 9.30 4.93
N ASP A 133 6.31 9.44 4.34
CA ASP A 133 5.04 9.52 5.07
C ASP A 133 4.71 8.17 5.74
N VAL A 134 4.95 7.05 5.06
CA VAL A 134 4.89 5.70 5.67
C VAL A 134 5.81 5.62 6.88
N GLY A 135 7.07 6.09 6.75
CA GLY A 135 8.02 6.13 7.87
C GLY A 135 7.56 7.01 9.03
N ARG A 136 6.89 8.12 8.76
CA ARG A 136 6.30 9.00 9.79
C ARG A 136 5.16 8.31 10.52
N GLY A 137 4.21 7.71 9.79
CA GLY A 137 3.09 6.97 10.36
C GLY A 137 3.55 5.84 11.29
N ARG A 138 4.59 5.10 10.89
CA ARG A 138 5.20 4.03 11.71
C ARG A 138 5.84 4.55 13.00
N ARG A 139 6.47 5.74 12.97
CA ARG A 139 7.17 6.33 14.13
C ARG A 139 6.26 7.14 15.05
N ARG A 140 5.01 7.39 14.63
CA ARG A 140 4.05 8.14 15.43
C ARG A 140 3.79 7.40 16.74
N ARG A 141 3.75 8.14 17.83
CA ARG A 141 3.42 7.62 19.16
C ARG A 141 1.93 7.76 19.44
N ALA A 142 1.40 6.88 20.27
CA ALA A 142 0.07 7.06 20.80
C ALA A 142 -0.01 8.35 21.64
N PRO A 143 -1.14 9.05 21.65
CA PRO A 143 -1.35 10.17 22.55
C PRO A 143 -1.38 9.67 24.01
N GLU A 144 -1.20 10.58 24.97
CA GLU A 144 -1.27 10.23 26.39
C GLU A 144 -2.68 9.78 26.83
N ARG A 145 -3.70 10.20 26.10
CA ARG A 145 -5.11 9.90 26.41
C ARG A 145 -5.87 9.59 25.13
N ALA A 146 -6.72 8.58 25.22
CA ALA A 146 -7.70 8.26 24.20
C ALA A 146 -8.91 7.57 24.86
N ASP A 147 -10.07 7.67 24.25
CA ASP A 147 -11.30 7.05 24.75
C ASP A 147 -11.43 5.61 24.20
N ALA A 148 -10.79 5.30 23.08
CA ALA A 148 -10.70 3.95 22.55
C ALA A 148 -9.47 3.79 21.65
N VAL A 149 -9.05 2.53 21.47
CA VAL A 149 -8.09 2.13 20.43
C VAL A 149 -8.83 1.24 19.45
N ILE A 150 -8.79 1.57 18.15
CA ILE A 150 -9.45 0.83 17.08
C ILE A 150 -8.37 0.14 16.23
N VAL A 151 -8.48 -1.16 16.04
CA VAL A 151 -7.56 -1.96 15.18
C VAL A 151 -8.32 -2.40 13.94
N LEU A 152 -7.88 -1.90 12.77
CA LEU A 152 -8.52 -2.21 11.50
C LEU A 152 -8.13 -3.58 10.96
N GLY A 153 -9.07 -4.29 10.37
CA GLY A 153 -8.87 -5.56 9.68
C GLY A 153 -7.93 -5.49 8.47
N ALA A 154 -7.36 -6.62 8.06
CA ALA A 154 -6.42 -6.72 6.93
C ALA A 154 -6.48 -8.06 6.18
N GLY A 155 -7.47 -8.88 6.42
CA GLY A 155 -7.64 -10.22 5.84
C GLY A 155 -7.04 -11.32 6.70
N LEU A 156 -7.69 -12.47 6.65
CA LEU A 156 -7.27 -13.68 7.34
C LEU A 156 -6.42 -14.59 6.44
N VAL A 157 -5.72 -15.52 7.07
CA VAL A 157 -5.13 -16.69 6.43
C VAL A 157 -5.83 -17.91 7.04
N HIS A 158 -6.78 -18.48 6.30
CA HIS A 158 -7.72 -19.48 6.80
C HIS A 158 -8.56 -18.92 7.97
N ASP A 159 -8.38 -19.45 9.18
CA ASP A 159 -9.08 -19.05 10.41
C ASP A 159 -8.23 -18.18 11.35
N ARG A 160 -7.05 -17.74 10.90
CA ARG A 160 -6.05 -17.05 11.73
C ARG A 160 -5.72 -15.68 11.19
N VAL A 161 -5.28 -14.81 12.08
CA VAL A 161 -4.72 -13.52 11.68
C VAL A 161 -3.51 -13.72 10.79
N SER A 162 -3.46 -13.00 9.66
CA SER A 162 -2.25 -12.92 8.83
C SER A 162 -1.11 -12.23 9.60
N ASP A 163 0.15 -12.42 9.17
CA ASP A 163 1.29 -11.70 9.78
C ASP A 163 1.08 -10.17 9.78
N LEU A 164 0.41 -9.66 8.74
CA LEU A 164 0.08 -8.24 8.62
C LEU A 164 -0.94 -7.81 9.68
N LEU A 165 -1.98 -8.61 9.87
CA LEU A 165 -3.03 -8.37 10.85
C LEU A 165 -2.51 -8.55 12.28
N ALA A 166 -1.62 -9.52 12.51
CA ALA A 166 -0.93 -9.70 13.79
C ALA A 166 -0.13 -8.45 14.18
N CYS A 167 0.64 -7.87 13.24
CA CYS A 167 1.35 -6.62 13.50
C CYS A 167 0.41 -5.45 13.85
N ARG A 168 -0.80 -5.38 13.27
CA ARG A 168 -1.81 -4.37 13.64
C ARG A 168 -2.34 -4.61 15.04
N CYS A 169 -2.65 -5.85 15.40
CA CYS A 169 -3.08 -6.21 16.75
C CYS A 169 -2.01 -5.87 17.80
N ASP A 170 -0.75 -6.23 17.55
CA ASP A 170 0.37 -5.92 18.45
C ASP A 170 0.56 -4.40 18.60
N ARG A 171 0.40 -3.63 17.50
CA ARG A 171 0.44 -2.17 17.53
C ARG A 171 -0.70 -1.57 18.33
N GLY A 172 -1.91 -2.12 18.17
CA GLY A 172 -3.10 -1.73 18.92
C GLY A 172 -2.95 -2.02 20.42
N ALA A 173 -2.47 -3.21 20.76
CA ALA A 173 -2.20 -3.57 22.16
C ALA A 173 -1.16 -2.64 22.80
N ALA A 174 -0.06 -2.33 22.10
CA ALA A 174 0.94 -1.40 22.58
C ALA A 174 0.39 0.03 22.76
N ALA A 175 -0.44 0.50 21.84
CA ALA A 175 -1.12 1.79 21.96
C ALA A 175 -2.09 1.80 23.15
N TRP A 176 -2.86 0.73 23.32
CA TRP A 176 -3.81 0.58 24.43
C TRP A 176 -3.09 0.61 25.80
N HIS A 177 -2.00 -0.10 25.94
CA HIS A 177 -1.18 -0.05 27.16
C HIS A 177 -0.69 1.37 27.44
N SER A 178 -0.21 2.08 26.41
CA SER A 178 0.27 3.46 26.57
C SER A 178 -0.84 4.41 27.05
N VAL A 179 -2.04 4.34 26.46
CA VAL A 179 -3.15 5.26 26.81
C VAL A 179 -3.84 4.88 28.13
N THR A 180 -3.67 3.64 28.61
CA THR A 180 -4.25 3.15 29.87
C THR A 180 -3.26 3.12 31.04
N GLU A 181 -1.99 3.47 30.83
CA GLU A 181 -0.93 3.43 31.85
C GLU A 181 -1.32 4.20 33.13
N HIS A 182 -2.08 5.29 32.97
CA HIS A 182 -2.51 6.16 34.07
C HIS A 182 -4.05 6.19 34.25
N ARG A 183 -4.77 5.21 33.68
CA ARG A 183 -6.23 5.10 33.75
C ARG A 183 -6.68 3.68 34.11
N PRO A 184 -7.86 3.51 34.71
CA PRO A 184 -8.42 2.17 34.87
C PRO A 184 -8.60 1.49 33.50
N ALA A 185 -7.97 0.34 33.28
CA ALA A 185 -7.97 -0.41 32.03
C ALA A 185 -9.39 -0.73 31.48
N ARG A 186 -10.41 -0.73 32.34
CA ARG A 186 -11.82 -0.97 31.97
C ARG A 186 -12.50 0.24 31.32
N SER A 187 -11.92 1.43 31.37
CA SER A 187 -12.53 2.66 30.85
C SER A 187 -12.21 2.92 29.37
N THR A 188 -11.21 2.28 28.81
CA THR A 188 -10.76 2.47 27.43
C THR A 188 -10.82 1.13 26.69
N PRO A 189 -11.79 0.88 25.81
CA PRO A 189 -11.87 -0.36 25.05
C PRO A 189 -10.81 -0.39 23.93
N LEU A 190 -10.36 -1.61 23.61
CA LEU A 190 -9.68 -1.92 22.36
C LEU A 190 -10.73 -2.53 21.42
N ILE A 191 -11.09 -1.81 20.38
CA ILE A 191 -12.05 -2.26 19.36
C ILE A 191 -11.27 -2.94 18.23
N VAL A 192 -11.59 -4.19 17.97
CA VAL A 192 -11.11 -4.92 16.79
C VAL A 192 -12.25 -4.96 15.78
N THR A 193 -12.00 -4.47 14.57
CA THR A 193 -13.05 -4.27 13.57
C THR A 193 -12.69 -4.96 12.24
N GLY A 194 -13.65 -5.63 11.66
CA GLY A 194 -13.60 -6.32 10.38
C GLY A 194 -14.59 -7.47 10.32
N GLY A 195 -15.36 -7.46 9.25
CA GLY A 195 -16.38 -8.47 8.96
C GLY A 195 -15.77 -9.79 8.49
N ARG A 196 -16.60 -10.56 7.81
CA ARG A 196 -16.26 -11.87 7.27
C ARG A 196 -16.16 -11.79 5.75
N GLY A 197 -15.02 -12.15 5.19
CA GLY A 197 -14.88 -12.35 3.75
C GLY A 197 -15.62 -13.60 3.26
N ASP A 198 -15.96 -13.67 1.98
CA ASP A 198 -16.75 -14.75 1.39
C ASP A 198 -16.17 -16.15 1.63
N ASP A 199 -14.84 -16.27 1.64
CA ASP A 199 -14.10 -17.53 1.83
C ASP A 199 -13.56 -17.69 3.25
N GLU A 200 -13.94 -16.83 4.20
CA GLU A 200 -13.41 -16.85 5.57
C GLU A 200 -14.36 -17.60 6.53
N PRO A 201 -13.84 -18.48 7.40
CA PRO A 201 -14.67 -19.25 8.33
C PRO A 201 -15.20 -18.45 9.52
N CYS A 202 -14.58 -17.30 9.83
CA CYS A 202 -14.95 -16.39 10.92
C CYS A 202 -14.71 -14.94 10.51
N THR A 203 -15.18 -13.98 11.32
CA THR A 203 -14.90 -12.56 11.10
C THR A 203 -13.44 -12.22 11.44
N GLU A 204 -12.89 -11.19 10.80
CA GLU A 204 -11.57 -10.69 11.16
C GLU A 204 -11.52 -10.25 12.62
N ALA A 205 -12.58 -9.58 13.11
CA ALA A 205 -12.70 -9.13 14.49
C ALA A 205 -12.59 -10.31 15.49
N GLU A 206 -13.27 -11.43 15.20
CA GLU A 206 -13.21 -12.62 16.04
C GLU A 206 -11.82 -13.27 16.05
N ALA A 207 -11.16 -13.35 14.89
CA ALA A 207 -9.80 -13.87 14.79
C ALA A 207 -8.79 -12.97 15.52
N MET A 208 -8.95 -11.64 15.43
CA MET A 208 -8.12 -10.67 16.16
C MET A 208 -8.31 -10.79 17.68
N HIS A 209 -9.55 -10.96 18.15
CA HIS A 209 -9.81 -11.15 19.58
C HIS A 209 -9.14 -12.42 20.10
N ARG A 210 -9.26 -13.55 19.37
CA ARG A 210 -8.59 -14.80 19.72
C ARG A 210 -7.07 -14.63 19.77
N TYR A 211 -6.50 -13.91 18.80
CA TYR A 211 -5.08 -13.63 18.77
C TYR A 211 -4.61 -12.82 19.99
N LEU A 212 -5.28 -11.71 20.30
CA LEU A 212 -4.98 -10.88 21.45
C LEU A 212 -5.10 -11.67 22.78
N ALA A 213 -6.15 -12.46 22.92
CA ALA A 213 -6.35 -13.32 24.08
C ALA A 213 -5.23 -14.35 24.24
N SER A 214 -4.73 -14.93 23.14
CA SER A 214 -3.59 -15.87 23.16
C SER A 214 -2.28 -15.22 23.58
N ARG A 215 -2.18 -13.88 23.44
CA ARG A 215 -1.04 -13.06 23.88
C ARG A 215 -1.21 -12.54 25.32
N GLY A 216 -2.25 -12.95 26.03
CA GLY A 216 -2.51 -12.51 27.40
C GLY A 216 -3.18 -11.14 27.50
N PHE A 217 -3.71 -10.60 26.40
CA PHE A 217 -4.45 -9.33 26.45
C PHE A 217 -5.78 -9.53 27.21
N PRO A 218 -6.20 -8.55 28.06
CA PRO A 218 -7.42 -8.68 28.86
C PRO A 218 -8.67 -8.82 27.97
N ARG A 219 -9.31 -9.98 27.99
CA ARG A 219 -10.50 -10.26 27.15
C ARG A 219 -11.63 -9.26 27.37
N GLY A 220 -11.85 -8.83 28.59
CA GLY A 220 -12.92 -7.85 28.91
C GLY A 220 -12.66 -6.43 28.44
N ALA A 221 -11.45 -6.13 27.92
CA ALA A 221 -11.12 -4.85 27.33
C ALA A 221 -11.30 -4.84 25.80
N VAL A 222 -11.50 -6.00 25.15
CA VAL A 222 -11.67 -6.12 23.70
C VAL A 222 -13.15 -6.06 23.35
N LEU A 223 -13.49 -5.19 22.40
CA LEU A 223 -14.78 -5.13 21.74
C LEU A 223 -14.63 -5.56 20.28
N GLU A 224 -15.58 -6.32 19.79
CA GLU A 224 -15.61 -6.80 18.42
C GLU A 224 -16.66 -6.05 17.61
N GLU A 225 -16.23 -5.46 16.51
CA GLU A 225 -17.09 -4.99 15.43
C GLU A 225 -16.97 -6.00 14.27
N ARG A 226 -18.04 -6.64 13.87
CA ARG A 226 -18.05 -7.84 13.02
C ARG A 226 -18.68 -7.65 11.64
N TYR A 227 -19.14 -6.44 11.30
CA TYR A 227 -20.01 -6.22 10.14
C TYR A 227 -19.32 -5.44 9.02
N ALA A 228 -18.28 -4.69 9.35
CA ALA A 228 -17.61 -3.82 8.40
C ALA A 228 -16.94 -4.61 7.26
N THR A 229 -17.14 -4.14 6.04
CA THR A 229 -16.61 -4.72 4.80
C THR A 229 -15.49 -3.88 4.19
N ASP A 230 -15.37 -2.62 4.61
CA ASP A 230 -14.32 -1.71 4.15
C ASP A 230 -13.79 -0.82 5.29
N THR A 231 -12.79 0.01 4.99
CA THR A 231 -12.12 0.86 5.99
C THR A 231 -13.05 1.97 6.52
N THR A 232 -13.96 2.47 5.72
CA THR A 232 -14.91 3.52 6.12
C THR A 232 -15.93 2.94 7.10
N GLU A 233 -16.49 1.77 6.78
CA GLU A 233 -17.39 1.03 7.66
C GLU A 233 -16.70 0.60 8.96
N ASN A 234 -15.44 0.16 8.90
CA ASN A 234 -14.67 -0.16 10.10
C ASN A 234 -14.66 1.00 11.10
N LEU A 235 -14.40 2.22 10.62
CA LEU A 235 -14.37 3.41 11.48
C LEU A 235 -15.79 3.80 11.91
N HIS A 236 -16.74 3.81 10.99
CA HIS A 236 -18.11 4.22 11.23
C HIS A 236 -18.76 3.37 12.32
N PHE A 237 -18.72 2.04 12.16
CA PHE A 237 -19.33 1.10 13.11
C PHE A 237 -18.59 1.08 14.45
N SER A 238 -17.26 1.24 14.45
CA SER A 238 -16.51 1.36 15.71
C SER A 238 -16.89 2.62 16.50
N LEU A 239 -17.13 3.75 15.81
CA LEU A 239 -17.58 4.99 16.44
C LEU A 239 -19.02 4.88 16.94
N ASP A 240 -19.89 4.14 16.23
CA ASP A 240 -21.25 3.88 16.65
C ASP A 240 -21.30 2.98 17.91
N LEU A 241 -20.43 1.97 18.01
CA LEU A 241 -20.24 1.19 19.23
C LEU A 241 -19.85 2.06 20.44
N LEU A 242 -19.02 3.08 20.24
CA LEU A 242 -18.66 4.02 21.30
C LEU A 242 -19.83 4.92 21.67
N LYS A 243 -20.60 5.40 20.70
CA LYS A 243 -21.82 6.18 20.91
C LYS A 243 -22.86 5.41 21.71
N GLU A 244 -23.10 4.14 21.39
CA GLU A 244 -24.00 3.24 22.12
C GLU A 244 -23.58 3.06 23.59
N ARG A 245 -22.28 3.18 23.88
CA ARG A 245 -21.71 3.14 25.23
C ARG A 245 -21.73 4.49 25.95
N GLY A 246 -22.33 5.49 25.34
CA GLY A 246 -22.45 6.85 25.89
C GLY A 246 -21.19 7.70 25.79
N VAL A 247 -20.18 7.29 25.01
CA VAL A 247 -19.00 8.10 24.74
C VAL A 247 -19.38 9.16 23.72
N ARG A 248 -19.32 10.43 24.14
CA ARG A 248 -19.53 11.58 23.27
C ARG A 248 -18.20 12.19 22.89
N ASP A 249 -18.12 12.73 21.67
CA ASP A 249 -16.93 13.39 21.12
C ASP A 249 -15.61 12.57 21.35
N PRO A 250 -15.58 11.28 20.97
CA PRO A 250 -14.47 10.40 21.32
C PRO A 250 -13.16 10.85 20.65
N HIS A 251 -12.09 10.85 21.44
CA HIS A 251 -10.72 10.89 20.91
C HIS A 251 -10.20 9.46 20.78
N VAL A 252 -9.98 9.00 19.53
CA VAL A 252 -9.62 7.59 19.27
C VAL A 252 -8.23 7.44 18.67
N VAL A 253 -7.60 6.31 18.94
CA VAL A 253 -6.38 5.88 18.27
C VAL A 253 -6.75 4.80 17.27
N VAL A 254 -6.42 5.01 15.99
CA VAL A 254 -6.68 4.04 14.91
C VAL A 254 -5.38 3.37 14.51
N CYS A 255 -5.32 2.04 14.63
CA CYS A 255 -4.15 1.25 14.28
C CYS A 255 -4.38 0.52 12.96
N THR A 256 -3.51 0.79 11.98
CA THR A 256 -3.49 0.16 10.67
C THR A 256 -2.05 -0.15 10.25
N SER A 257 -1.83 -0.73 9.07
CA SER A 257 -0.48 -0.94 8.55
C SER A 257 0.18 0.38 8.13
N ASP A 258 1.48 0.49 8.27
CA ASP A 258 2.23 1.72 7.99
C ASP A 258 2.02 2.25 6.55
N PHE A 259 1.91 1.37 5.55
CA PHE A 259 1.62 1.76 4.17
C PHE A 259 0.19 2.31 3.99
N HIS A 260 -0.74 1.96 4.86
CA HIS A 260 -2.16 2.31 4.77
C HIS A 260 -2.53 3.58 5.54
N VAL A 261 -1.60 4.13 6.33
CA VAL A 261 -1.83 5.30 7.20
C VAL A 261 -2.41 6.49 6.42
N LEU A 262 -1.80 6.86 5.29
CA LEU A 262 -2.23 8.03 4.51
C LEU A 262 -3.68 7.93 4.00
N ARG A 263 -4.10 6.76 3.56
CA ARG A 263 -5.49 6.54 3.13
C ARG A 263 -6.43 6.55 4.32
N THR A 264 -6.05 5.92 5.42
CA THR A 264 -6.84 5.94 6.66
C THR A 264 -7.00 7.36 7.20
N GLU A 265 -5.94 8.20 7.18
CA GLU A 265 -6.03 9.61 7.60
C GLU A 265 -7.01 10.42 6.75
N ARG A 266 -7.09 10.16 5.44
CA ARG A 266 -8.08 10.82 4.57
C ARG A 266 -9.50 10.39 4.88
N ILE A 267 -9.71 9.07 5.12
CA ILE A 267 -11.02 8.56 5.52
C ILE A 267 -11.43 9.15 6.87
N VAL A 268 -10.51 9.22 7.83
CA VAL A 268 -10.74 9.87 9.12
C VAL A 268 -11.15 11.32 8.93
N ALA A 269 -10.39 12.11 8.16
CA ALA A 269 -10.69 13.51 7.93
C ALA A 269 -12.06 13.74 7.25
N ALA A 270 -12.43 12.86 6.29
CA ALA A 270 -13.74 12.91 5.66
C ALA A 270 -14.88 12.59 6.66
N LEU A 271 -14.69 11.57 7.51
CA LEU A 271 -15.65 11.20 8.53
C LEU A 271 -15.73 12.24 9.66
N GLU A 272 -14.61 12.87 10.04
CA GLU A 272 -14.61 13.97 11.03
C GLU A 272 -15.46 15.14 10.53
N ALA A 273 -15.34 15.52 9.26
CA ALA A 273 -16.16 16.56 8.65
C ALA A 273 -17.64 16.17 8.61
N GLU A 274 -17.96 14.97 8.07
CA GLU A 274 -19.33 14.48 7.96
C GLU A 274 -20.02 14.38 9.32
N ARG A 275 -19.36 13.79 10.32
CA ARG A 275 -19.93 13.61 11.66
C ARG A 275 -20.00 14.91 12.42
N GLY A 276 -19.05 15.84 12.23
CA GLY A 276 -19.10 17.17 12.80
C GLY A 276 -20.32 17.96 12.34
N ASP A 277 -20.62 17.94 11.05
CA ASP A 277 -21.80 18.57 10.46
C ASP A 277 -23.12 17.96 11.00
N ASN A 278 -23.10 16.66 11.32
CA ASN A 278 -24.24 15.94 11.89
C ASN A 278 -24.32 16.05 13.44
N GLY A 279 -23.47 16.83 14.09
CA GLY A 279 -23.46 17.04 15.55
C GLY A 279 -22.98 15.82 16.35
N VAL A 280 -22.17 14.96 15.75
CA VAL A 280 -21.54 13.78 16.39
C VAL A 280 -20.03 13.80 16.13
N PRO A 281 -19.31 14.85 16.56
CA PRO A 281 -17.88 14.99 16.29
C PRO A 281 -17.05 13.87 16.92
N PHE A 282 -15.87 13.65 16.40
CA PHE A 282 -14.82 12.82 16.99
C PHE A 282 -13.46 13.35 16.54
N SER A 283 -12.40 12.84 17.11
CA SER A 283 -11.04 13.08 16.63
C SER A 283 -10.22 11.80 16.67
N ALA A 284 -9.29 11.64 15.72
CA ALA A 284 -8.51 10.42 15.64
C ALA A 284 -7.02 10.67 15.37
N VAL A 285 -6.19 9.81 15.96
CA VAL A 285 -4.77 9.70 15.64
C VAL A 285 -4.51 8.34 14.98
N VAL A 286 -4.00 8.35 13.75
CA VAL A 286 -3.71 7.11 13.02
C VAL A 286 -2.26 6.68 13.27
N LEU A 287 -2.08 5.43 13.69
CA LEU A 287 -0.80 4.79 13.96
C LEU A 287 -0.52 3.68 12.95
N GLY A 288 0.70 3.66 12.40
CA GLY A 288 1.15 2.62 11.49
C GLY A 288 1.79 1.45 12.25
N ALA A 289 1.27 0.25 12.05
CA ALA A 289 1.94 -0.99 12.43
C ALA A 289 3.04 -1.32 11.39
N PRO A 290 4.20 -1.85 11.81
CA PRO A 290 5.25 -2.23 10.89
C PRO A 290 4.78 -3.34 9.96
N THR A 291 4.98 -3.15 8.67
CA THR A 291 4.68 -4.19 7.67
C THR A 291 5.75 -5.29 7.73
N PRO A 292 5.38 -6.59 7.77
CA PRO A 292 6.33 -7.69 7.66
C PRO A 292 7.18 -7.57 6.39
N LYS A 293 8.49 -7.79 6.50
CA LYS A 293 9.44 -7.60 5.38
C LYS A 293 8.99 -8.22 4.05
N PRO A 294 8.47 -9.47 4.03
CA PRO A 294 8.01 -10.09 2.77
C PRO A 294 6.81 -9.38 2.13
N ALA A 295 5.99 -8.69 2.92
CA ALA A 295 4.79 -8.02 2.43
C ALA A 295 5.06 -6.57 1.96
N ILE A 296 6.23 -5.98 2.33
CA ILE A 296 6.55 -4.58 2.04
C ILE A 296 6.38 -4.23 0.56
N PRO A 297 7.03 -4.91 -0.40
CA PRO A 297 7.03 -4.42 -1.77
C PRO A 297 5.65 -4.38 -2.40
N ALA A 298 4.83 -5.47 -2.26
CA ALA A 298 3.49 -5.50 -2.85
C ALA A 298 2.53 -4.53 -2.18
N SER A 299 2.57 -4.49 -0.85
CA SER A 299 1.66 -3.64 -0.11
C SER A 299 1.94 -2.17 -0.38
N TYR A 300 3.22 -1.77 -0.40
CA TYR A 300 3.62 -0.39 -0.65
C TYR A 300 3.34 0.05 -2.08
N LEU A 301 3.68 -0.79 -3.07
CA LEU A 301 3.41 -0.47 -4.47
C LEU A 301 1.91 -0.37 -4.75
N ARG A 302 1.14 -1.35 -4.28
CA ARG A 302 -0.32 -1.35 -4.45
C ARG A 302 -0.95 -0.10 -3.85
N GLU A 303 -0.55 0.27 -2.64
CA GLU A 303 -1.10 1.44 -1.96
C GLU A 303 -0.66 2.75 -2.63
N TYR A 304 0.61 2.84 -3.05
CA TYR A 304 1.10 3.99 -3.81
C TYR A 304 0.33 4.20 -5.11
N VAL A 305 0.08 3.12 -5.87
CA VAL A 305 -0.71 3.17 -7.10
C VAL A 305 -2.14 3.60 -6.79
N ALA A 306 -2.79 3.00 -5.77
CA ALA A 306 -4.13 3.35 -5.36
C ALA A 306 -4.25 4.85 -4.98
N LEU A 307 -3.34 5.35 -4.15
CA LEU A 307 -3.29 6.76 -3.75
C LEU A 307 -3.06 7.70 -4.94
N THR A 308 -2.23 7.29 -5.91
CA THR A 308 -1.94 8.08 -7.11
C THR A 308 -3.17 8.14 -8.02
N ILE A 309 -3.83 7.02 -8.25
CA ILE A 309 -5.07 6.94 -9.04
C ILE A 309 -6.16 7.81 -8.40
N HIS A 310 -6.37 7.70 -7.08
CA HIS A 310 -7.37 8.51 -6.37
C HIS A 310 -7.11 10.01 -6.49
N ARG A 311 -5.82 10.43 -6.45
CA ARG A 311 -5.46 11.85 -6.70
C ARG A 311 -5.78 12.31 -8.11
N ILE A 312 -5.55 11.47 -9.13
CA ILE A 312 -5.79 11.83 -10.54
C ILE A 312 -7.29 11.91 -10.84
N ILE A 313 -8.08 11.00 -10.25
CA ILE A 313 -9.54 10.92 -10.49
C ILE A 313 -10.30 11.93 -9.61
N GLY A 314 -9.61 12.63 -8.68
CA GLY A 314 -10.25 13.59 -7.77
C GLY A 314 -11.15 12.93 -6.71
N ARG A 315 -11.00 11.62 -6.49
CA ARG A 315 -11.61 10.89 -5.37
C ARG A 315 -10.59 10.88 -4.23
N ALA A 316 -10.56 11.95 -3.46
CA ALA A 316 -9.78 12.02 -2.22
C ALA A 316 -10.50 11.26 -1.10
#